data_0001515abf85aaa6ce237877d10a5b67
#
_entry.id   0001515abf85aaa6ce237877d10a5b67
#
_cell.length_a   1.000
_cell.length_b   1.000
_cell.length_c   1.000
_cell.angle_alpha   90.00
_cell.angle_beta   90.00
_cell.angle_gamma   90.00
#
_symmetry.space_group_name_H-M   'P 1'
#
loop_
_entity.id
_entity.type
_entity.pdbx_description
1 polymer ?
#
loop_
_entity_poly.entity_id
_entity_poly.type
_entity_poly.pdbx_seq_one_letter_code
_entity_poly.pdbx_strand_id
1 'polypeptide(L)'
;LFMGLFKISDQMLGVMAFPFYLESGFTKTEIGAVSKFFGVWVGIAGAFIGGASVIRFGIERSLLVGMIVGGLSNLLFVLLALFPAKLYIFIFVIGGENFAGGFLGTAAVAWLSALVNRHYTATQYALFSSLVTLPGKVIGGLSGFMVASIGYVGFFIFSTLSILPALILFMWLRSR
;
A
#
# COMPACT_ATOMS: atom_id res chain seq x y z
N LEU A 1 5.77 11.45 10.81
CA LEU A 1 4.40 11.17 11.23
C LEU A 1 3.51 10.79 10.05
N PHE A 2 3.42 11.59 8.97
CA PHE A 2 2.52 11.33 7.85
C PHE A 2 2.83 10.00 7.14
N MET A 3 4.10 9.64 6.95
CA MET A 3 4.51 8.36 6.37
C MET A 3 4.06 7.16 7.21
N GLY A 4 4.07 7.29 8.55
CA GLY A 4 3.53 6.26 9.43
C GLY A 4 2.02 6.08 9.26
N LEU A 5 1.27 7.18 9.16
CA LEU A 5 -0.19 7.14 8.93
C LEU A 5 -0.53 6.49 7.59
N PHE A 6 0.19 6.85 6.54
CA PHE A 6 0.01 6.24 5.23
C PHE A 6 0.29 4.73 5.24
N LYS A 7 1.38 4.31 5.92
CA LYS A 7 1.78 2.90 5.96
C LYS A 7 0.79 2.01 6.75
N ILE A 8 -0.06 2.59 7.59
CA ILE A 8 -1.12 1.86 8.32
C ILE A 8 -2.04 1.14 7.35
N SER A 9 -2.58 1.85 6.34
CA SER A 9 -3.49 1.30 5.34
C SER A 9 -2.90 0.08 4.62
N ASP A 10 -1.67 0.22 4.14
CA ASP A 10 -0.91 -0.80 3.43
C ASP A 10 -0.63 -2.04 4.31
N GLN A 11 -0.23 -1.82 5.57
CA GLN A 11 0.06 -2.91 6.51
C GLN A 11 -1.22 -3.67 6.93
N MET A 12 -2.31 -2.96 7.17
CA MET A 12 -3.60 -3.59 7.50
C MET A 12 -4.05 -4.52 6.38
N LEU A 13 -4.02 -4.04 5.14
CA LEU A 13 -4.40 -4.81 3.97
C LEU A 13 -3.49 -6.02 3.80
N GLY A 14 -2.18 -5.85 3.91
CA GLY A 14 -1.20 -6.93 3.75
C GLY A 14 -1.41 -8.10 4.72
N VAL A 15 -1.83 -7.83 5.98
CA VAL A 15 -2.10 -8.88 6.98
C VAL A 15 -3.34 -9.70 6.59
N MET A 16 -4.40 -9.08 6.08
CA MET A 16 -5.67 -9.74 5.77
C MET A 16 -5.78 -10.23 4.32
N ALA A 17 -4.88 -9.87 3.43
CA ALA A 17 -4.95 -10.22 2.02
C ALA A 17 -4.97 -11.75 1.80
N PHE A 18 -4.03 -12.48 2.38
CA PHE A 18 -3.94 -13.93 2.17
C PHE A 18 -5.13 -14.72 2.75
N PRO A 19 -5.58 -14.51 4.00
CA PRO A 19 -6.82 -15.08 4.51
C PRO A 19 -8.03 -14.77 3.62
N PHE A 20 -8.17 -13.51 3.20
CA PHE A 20 -9.25 -13.06 2.34
C PHE A 20 -9.28 -13.80 0.99
N TYR A 21 -8.13 -14.04 0.35
CA TYR A 21 -8.08 -14.77 -0.92
C TYR A 21 -8.54 -16.22 -0.75
N LEU A 22 -8.14 -16.88 0.34
CA LEU A 22 -8.59 -18.24 0.64
C LEU A 22 -10.11 -18.31 0.90
N GLU A 23 -10.64 -17.37 1.67
CA GLU A 23 -12.08 -17.27 1.95
C GLU A 23 -12.89 -16.88 0.72
N SER A 24 -12.29 -16.15 -0.23
CA SER A 24 -12.88 -15.83 -1.54
C SER A 24 -12.94 -17.04 -2.49
N GLY A 25 -12.41 -18.21 -2.09
CA GLY A 25 -12.49 -19.46 -2.84
C GLY A 25 -11.31 -19.75 -3.78
N PHE A 26 -10.22 -18.96 -3.70
CA PHE A 26 -9.01 -19.23 -4.49
C PHE A 26 -8.13 -20.29 -3.84
N THR A 27 -7.57 -21.15 -4.66
CA THR A 27 -6.59 -22.16 -4.21
C THR A 27 -5.23 -21.51 -3.91
N LYS A 28 -4.44 -22.14 -3.04
CA LYS A 28 -3.06 -21.68 -2.76
C LYS A 28 -2.20 -21.59 -4.02
N THR A 29 -2.44 -22.49 -4.99
CA THR A 29 -1.73 -22.49 -6.29
C THR A 29 -2.09 -21.27 -7.14
N GLU A 30 -3.37 -20.94 -7.25
CA GLU A 30 -3.83 -19.75 -7.96
C GLU A 30 -3.32 -18.46 -7.31
N ILE A 31 -3.42 -18.36 -5.97
CA ILE A 31 -2.86 -17.25 -5.20
C ILE A 31 -1.36 -17.12 -5.47
N GLY A 32 -0.62 -18.24 -5.42
CA GLY A 32 0.82 -18.24 -5.70
C GLY A 32 1.14 -17.81 -7.12
N ALA A 33 0.46 -18.35 -8.12
CA ALA A 33 0.68 -18.00 -9.52
C ALA A 33 0.38 -16.51 -9.80
N VAL A 34 -0.76 -16.00 -9.33
CA VAL A 34 -1.14 -14.61 -9.58
C VAL A 34 -0.31 -13.65 -8.74
N SER A 35 -0.18 -13.86 -7.42
CA SER A 35 0.49 -12.90 -6.55
C SER A 35 2.03 -12.95 -6.68
N LYS A 36 2.62 -14.15 -6.79
CA LYS A 36 4.09 -14.30 -6.78
C LYS A 36 4.70 -14.16 -8.18
N PHE A 37 4.01 -14.60 -9.22
CA PHE A 37 4.53 -14.48 -10.59
C PHE A 37 4.04 -13.20 -11.24
N PHE A 38 2.74 -13.08 -11.51
CA PHE A 38 2.18 -11.91 -12.17
C PHE A 38 2.33 -10.62 -11.34
N GLY A 39 1.98 -10.65 -10.04
CA GLY A 39 2.06 -9.48 -9.15
C GLY A 39 3.46 -8.89 -9.06
N VAL A 40 4.52 -9.73 -8.99
CA VAL A 40 5.91 -9.26 -8.94
C VAL A 40 6.28 -8.45 -10.19
N TRP A 41 5.96 -8.94 -11.39
CA TRP A 41 6.25 -8.21 -12.62
C TRP A 41 5.51 -6.88 -12.73
N VAL A 42 4.26 -6.86 -12.32
CA VAL A 42 3.46 -5.63 -12.28
C VAL A 42 4.01 -4.65 -11.23
N GLY A 43 4.45 -5.16 -10.07
CA GLY A 43 5.11 -4.35 -9.04
C GLY A 43 6.43 -3.73 -9.52
N ILE A 44 7.24 -4.49 -10.26
CA ILE A 44 8.46 -3.98 -10.90
C ILE A 44 8.12 -2.87 -11.90
N ALA A 45 7.12 -3.07 -12.76
CA ALA A 45 6.66 -2.04 -13.70
C ALA A 45 6.19 -0.77 -12.96
N GLY A 46 5.42 -0.94 -11.87
CA GLY A 46 5.01 0.15 -10.99
C GLY A 46 6.20 0.92 -10.40
N ALA A 47 7.23 0.20 -9.94
CA ALA A 47 8.44 0.80 -9.39
C ALA A 47 9.23 1.61 -10.46
N PHE A 48 9.35 1.10 -11.67
CA PHE A 48 9.98 1.83 -12.77
C PHE A 48 9.21 3.10 -13.14
N ILE A 49 7.89 3.02 -13.25
CA ILE A 49 7.04 4.18 -13.55
C ILE A 49 7.07 5.17 -12.39
N GLY A 50 7.08 4.70 -11.14
CA GLY A 50 7.26 5.52 -9.96
C GLY A 50 8.59 6.27 -9.95
N GLY A 51 9.69 5.58 -10.28
CA GLY A 51 11.01 6.20 -10.41
C GLY A 51 11.07 7.25 -11.53
N ALA A 52 10.53 6.94 -12.71
CA ALA A 52 10.41 7.88 -13.80
C ALA A 52 9.56 9.11 -13.44
N SER A 53 8.48 8.89 -12.69
CA SER A 53 7.63 9.97 -12.16
C SER A 53 8.41 10.89 -11.21
N VAL A 54 9.21 10.32 -10.30
CA VAL A 54 10.05 11.09 -9.36
C VAL A 54 11.05 11.96 -10.13
N ILE A 55 11.69 11.43 -11.17
CA ILE A 55 12.64 12.18 -11.99
C ILE A 55 11.94 13.31 -12.75
N ARG A 56 10.75 13.05 -13.32
CA ARG A 56 10.07 13.99 -14.21
C ARG A 56 9.25 15.04 -13.47
N PHE A 57 8.56 14.66 -12.40
CA PHE A 57 7.58 15.52 -11.70
C PHE A 57 8.01 15.92 -10.30
N GLY A 58 9.11 15.34 -9.80
CA GLY A 58 9.64 15.55 -8.47
C GLY A 58 9.03 14.59 -7.44
N ILE A 59 9.70 14.50 -6.28
CA ILE A 59 9.40 13.53 -5.22
C ILE A 59 8.00 13.76 -4.64
N GLU A 60 7.66 15.01 -4.31
CA GLU A 60 6.40 15.33 -3.62
C GLU A 60 5.17 15.01 -4.46
N ARG A 61 5.18 15.39 -5.75
CA ARG A 61 4.06 15.12 -6.65
C ARG A 61 3.89 13.63 -6.89
N SER A 62 5.00 12.92 -7.09
CA SER A 62 4.98 11.48 -7.29
C SER A 62 4.49 10.74 -6.05
N LEU A 63 4.88 11.19 -4.86
CA LEU A 63 4.40 10.64 -3.60
C LEU A 63 2.89 10.85 -3.44
N LEU A 64 2.38 12.06 -3.74
CA LEU A 64 0.95 12.36 -3.69
C LEU A 64 0.14 11.46 -4.64
N VAL A 65 0.58 11.37 -5.91
CA VAL A 65 -0.06 10.48 -6.90
C VAL A 65 -0.02 9.03 -6.44
N GLY A 66 1.12 8.57 -5.92
CA GLY A 66 1.28 7.23 -5.38
C GLY A 66 0.32 6.93 -4.23
N MET A 67 0.14 7.87 -3.28
CA MET A 67 -0.82 7.71 -2.17
C MET A 67 -2.27 7.62 -2.68
N ILE A 68 -2.64 8.44 -3.67
CA ILE A 68 -3.98 8.38 -4.27
C ILE A 68 -4.19 7.05 -4.98
N VAL A 69 -3.24 6.62 -5.81
CA VAL A 69 -3.30 5.35 -6.54
C VAL A 69 -3.34 4.18 -5.57
N GLY A 70 -2.54 4.21 -4.49
CA GLY A 70 -2.55 3.21 -3.42
C GLY A 70 -3.88 3.14 -2.69
N GLY A 71 -4.49 4.29 -2.36
CA GLY A 71 -5.83 4.34 -1.76
C GLY A 71 -6.91 3.77 -2.68
N LEU A 72 -6.85 4.12 -3.96
CA LEU A 72 -7.80 3.59 -4.96
C LEU A 72 -7.60 2.08 -5.19
N SER A 73 -6.37 1.57 -5.13
CA SER A 73 -6.13 0.13 -5.27
C SER A 73 -6.78 -0.69 -4.13
N ASN A 74 -6.87 -0.13 -2.93
CA ASN A 74 -7.57 -0.78 -1.81
C ASN A 74 -9.07 -0.98 -2.09
N LEU A 75 -9.71 -0.09 -2.86
CA LEU A 75 -11.11 -0.25 -3.28
C LEU A 75 -11.31 -1.43 -4.25
N LEU A 76 -10.27 -1.86 -4.95
CA LEU A 76 -10.34 -3.05 -5.80
C LEU A 76 -10.59 -4.32 -4.97
N PHE A 77 -10.15 -4.36 -3.71
CA PHE A 77 -10.46 -5.47 -2.80
C PHE A 77 -11.94 -5.52 -2.42
N VAL A 78 -12.60 -4.37 -2.34
CA VAL A 78 -14.06 -4.32 -2.17
C VAL A 78 -14.75 -4.97 -3.37
N LEU A 79 -14.27 -4.71 -4.58
CA LEU A 79 -14.80 -5.35 -5.78
C LEU A 79 -14.65 -6.88 -5.72
N LEU A 80 -13.49 -7.39 -5.28
CA LEU A 80 -13.27 -8.82 -5.11
C LEU A 80 -14.16 -9.41 -3.99
N ALA A 81 -14.40 -8.67 -2.91
CA ALA A 81 -15.30 -9.11 -1.82
C ALA A 81 -16.76 -9.21 -2.27
N LEU A 82 -17.18 -8.35 -3.21
CA LEU A 82 -18.54 -8.40 -3.79
C LEU A 82 -18.69 -9.49 -4.85
N PHE A 83 -17.63 -9.85 -5.56
CA PHE A 83 -17.62 -10.84 -6.63
C PHE A 83 -16.56 -11.92 -6.39
N PRO A 84 -16.72 -12.77 -5.34
CA PRO A 84 -15.74 -13.78 -5.00
C PRO A 84 -15.60 -14.86 -6.10
N ALA A 85 -14.50 -15.60 -6.04
CA ALA A 85 -14.19 -16.70 -6.96
C ALA A 85 -14.10 -16.34 -8.46
N LYS A 86 -13.94 -15.05 -8.80
CA LYS A 86 -13.71 -14.61 -10.19
C LYS A 86 -12.23 -14.35 -10.43
N LEU A 87 -11.55 -15.29 -11.08
CA LEU A 87 -10.10 -15.24 -11.31
C LEU A 87 -9.65 -13.95 -12.04
N TYR A 88 -10.42 -13.48 -13.03
CA TYR A 88 -10.08 -12.24 -13.74
C TYR A 88 -10.14 -11.00 -12.84
N ILE A 89 -11.09 -10.95 -11.89
CA ILE A 89 -11.16 -9.87 -10.90
C ILE A 89 -9.96 -9.96 -9.96
N PHE A 90 -9.61 -11.17 -9.51
CA PHE A 90 -8.45 -11.40 -8.66
C PHE A 90 -7.16 -10.93 -9.35
N ILE A 91 -6.92 -11.29 -10.61
CA ILE A 91 -5.77 -10.82 -11.40
C ILE A 91 -5.75 -9.29 -11.48
N PHE A 92 -6.90 -8.67 -11.72
CA PHE A 92 -7.00 -7.20 -11.79
C PHE A 92 -6.69 -6.53 -10.45
N VAL A 93 -7.20 -7.06 -9.34
CA VAL A 93 -6.94 -6.57 -7.98
C VAL A 93 -5.46 -6.68 -7.63
N ILE A 94 -4.86 -7.86 -7.84
CA ILE A 94 -3.44 -8.10 -7.59
C ILE A 94 -2.56 -7.20 -8.46
N GLY A 95 -2.95 -7.02 -9.73
CA GLY A 95 -2.26 -6.10 -10.64
C GLY A 95 -2.28 -4.66 -10.14
N GLY A 96 -3.47 -4.15 -9.80
CA GLY A 96 -3.64 -2.78 -9.30
C GLY A 96 -2.88 -2.54 -7.99
N GLU A 97 -2.98 -3.46 -7.05
CA GLU A 97 -2.31 -3.38 -5.74
C GLU A 97 -0.79 -3.41 -5.89
N ASN A 98 -0.24 -4.38 -6.63
CA ASN A 98 1.21 -4.47 -6.81
C ASN A 98 1.77 -3.28 -7.62
N PHE A 99 1.05 -2.81 -8.64
CA PHE A 99 1.44 -1.60 -9.37
C PHE A 99 1.49 -0.38 -8.44
N ALA A 100 0.43 -0.15 -7.67
CA ALA A 100 0.35 0.94 -6.72
C ALA A 100 1.45 0.85 -5.66
N GLY A 101 1.68 -0.34 -5.11
CA GLY A 101 2.73 -0.61 -4.13
C GLY A 101 4.13 -0.36 -4.67
N GLY A 102 4.42 -0.80 -5.89
CA GLY A 102 5.70 -0.54 -6.57
C GLY A 102 5.94 0.95 -6.83
N PHE A 103 4.94 1.63 -7.41
CA PHE A 103 5.00 3.06 -7.69
C PHE A 103 5.24 3.87 -6.42
N LEU A 104 4.37 3.68 -5.42
CA LEU A 104 4.41 4.42 -4.17
C LEU A 104 5.63 4.07 -3.33
N GLY A 105 6.04 2.78 -3.31
CA GLY A 105 7.24 2.34 -2.62
C GLY A 105 8.48 3.09 -3.10
N THR A 106 8.65 3.23 -4.41
CA THR A 106 9.78 3.98 -4.99
C THR A 106 9.74 5.46 -4.62
N ALA A 107 8.58 6.11 -4.72
CA ALA A 107 8.42 7.51 -4.33
C ALA A 107 8.66 7.73 -2.82
N ALA A 108 8.21 6.78 -1.98
CA ALA A 108 8.42 6.82 -0.53
C ALA A 108 9.89 6.66 -0.14
N VAL A 109 10.61 5.74 -0.79
CA VAL A 109 12.06 5.57 -0.59
C VAL A 109 12.81 6.84 -0.99
N ALA A 110 12.47 7.43 -2.13
CA ALA A 110 13.08 8.68 -2.59
C ALA A 110 12.85 9.82 -1.57
N TRP A 111 11.63 9.93 -1.05
CA TRP A 111 11.27 10.94 -0.06
C TRP A 111 11.99 10.73 1.27
N LEU A 112 12.03 9.50 1.80
CA LEU A 112 12.78 9.17 3.02
C LEU A 112 14.27 9.46 2.86
N SER A 113 14.85 9.10 1.70
CA SER A 113 16.26 9.35 1.41
C SER A 113 16.60 10.85 1.35
N ALA A 114 15.65 11.68 0.89
CA ALA A 114 15.81 13.14 0.86
C ALA A 114 15.80 13.78 2.26
N LEU A 115 15.21 13.13 3.26
CA LEU A 115 15.17 13.61 4.65
C LEU A 115 16.41 13.28 5.45
N VAL A 116 17.25 12.37 4.96
CA VAL A 116 18.40 11.82 5.71
C VAL A 116 19.64 12.68 5.50
N ASN A 117 20.33 13.02 6.61
CA ASN A 117 21.59 13.75 6.56
C ASN A 117 22.72 12.83 6.05
N ARG A 118 23.55 13.33 5.14
CA ARG A 118 24.65 12.58 4.50
C ARG A 118 25.68 11.99 5.49
N HIS A 119 25.84 12.61 6.66
CA HIS A 119 26.80 12.14 7.68
C HIS A 119 26.31 10.96 8.52
N TYR A 120 24.98 10.75 8.64
CA TYR A 120 24.38 9.71 9.49
C TYR A 120 23.36 8.86 8.72
N THR A 121 23.59 8.65 7.43
CA THR A 121 22.64 8.10 6.48
C THR A 121 22.05 6.75 6.93
N ALA A 122 22.90 5.79 7.31
CA ALA A 122 22.44 4.43 7.64
C ALA A 122 21.58 4.42 8.92
N THR A 123 22.03 5.08 9.98
CA THR A 123 21.31 5.10 11.27
C THR A 123 20.00 5.86 11.18
N GLN A 124 20.00 7.04 10.53
CA GLN A 124 18.78 7.84 10.38
C GLN A 124 17.76 7.16 9.48
N TYR A 125 18.19 6.56 8.37
CA TYR A 125 17.31 5.82 7.47
C TYR A 125 16.69 4.62 8.19
N ALA A 126 17.46 3.83 8.92
CA ALA A 126 16.97 2.71 9.71
C ALA A 126 15.94 3.14 10.77
N LEU A 127 16.24 4.25 11.50
CA LEU A 127 15.32 4.81 12.50
C LEU A 127 14.01 5.27 11.85
N PHE A 128 14.07 6.06 10.78
CA PHE A 128 12.88 6.54 10.09
C PHE A 128 12.06 5.39 9.49
N SER A 129 12.70 4.41 8.88
CA SER A 129 12.04 3.23 8.34
C SER A 129 11.31 2.44 9.43
N SER A 130 11.93 2.26 10.60
CA SER A 130 11.32 1.58 11.74
C SER A 130 10.13 2.36 12.30
N LEU A 131 10.26 3.68 12.48
CA LEU A 131 9.18 4.55 12.97
C LEU A 131 8.00 4.62 11.99
N VAL A 132 8.26 4.54 10.69
CA VAL A 132 7.22 4.53 9.66
C VAL A 132 6.43 3.21 9.67
N THR A 133 7.10 2.08 9.90
CA THR A 133 6.45 0.77 9.84
C THR A 133 5.77 0.34 11.14
N LEU A 134 6.25 0.82 12.29
CA LEU A 134 5.76 0.39 13.60
C LEU A 134 4.25 0.61 13.82
N PRO A 135 3.68 1.80 13.56
CA PRO A 135 2.24 2.02 13.74
C PRO A 135 1.39 1.06 12.89
N GLY A 136 1.78 0.84 11.64
CA GLY A 136 1.09 -0.07 10.74
C GLY A 136 1.11 -1.52 11.21
N LYS A 137 2.23 -1.99 11.78
CA LYS A 137 2.32 -3.36 12.32
C LYS A 137 1.44 -3.54 13.57
N VAL A 138 1.40 -2.55 14.46
CA VAL A 138 0.55 -2.61 15.67
C VAL A 138 -0.92 -2.64 15.26
N ILE A 139 -1.35 -1.72 14.41
CA ILE A 139 -2.75 -1.66 13.95
C ILE A 139 -3.08 -2.85 13.04
N GLY A 140 -2.16 -3.29 12.20
CA GLY A 140 -2.29 -4.50 11.39
C GLY A 140 -2.57 -5.75 12.21
N GLY A 141 -2.01 -5.86 13.42
CA GLY A 141 -2.32 -6.94 14.35
C GLY A 141 -3.79 -6.98 14.82
N LEU A 142 -4.50 -5.85 14.77
CA LEU A 142 -5.93 -5.75 15.11
C LEU A 142 -6.85 -6.02 13.91
N SER A 143 -6.31 -6.19 12.71
CA SER A 143 -7.09 -6.32 11.48
C SER A 143 -8.06 -7.51 11.51
N GLY A 144 -7.67 -8.63 12.16
CA GLY A 144 -8.54 -9.79 12.33
C GLY A 144 -9.79 -9.49 13.15
N PHE A 145 -9.66 -8.73 14.23
CA PHE A 145 -10.82 -8.31 15.03
C PHE A 145 -11.73 -7.36 14.25
N MET A 146 -11.16 -6.49 13.43
CA MET A 146 -11.93 -5.59 12.58
C MET A 146 -12.71 -6.36 11.52
N VAL A 147 -12.08 -7.31 10.83
CA VAL A 147 -12.78 -8.17 9.87
C VAL A 147 -13.90 -8.97 10.53
N ALA A 148 -13.68 -9.51 11.74
CA ALA A 148 -14.71 -10.23 12.47
C ALA A 148 -15.91 -9.36 12.85
N SER A 149 -15.71 -8.05 13.07
CA SER A 149 -16.78 -7.12 13.50
C SER A 149 -17.52 -6.45 12.33
N ILE A 150 -16.82 -6.04 11.26
CA ILE A 150 -17.40 -5.25 10.16
C ILE A 150 -17.33 -5.96 8.79
N GLY A 151 -16.79 -7.17 8.75
CA GLY A 151 -16.59 -7.94 7.53
C GLY A 151 -15.48 -7.38 6.61
N TYR A 152 -15.15 -8.10 5.55
CA TYR A 152 -14.10 -7.69 4.60
C TYR A 152 -14.43 -6.40 3.85
N VAL A 153 -15.67 -6.22 3.41
CA VAL A 153 -16.08 -5.00 2.70
C VAL A 153 -15.88 -3.77 3.57
N GLY A 154 -16.38 -3.81 4.81
CA GLY A 154 -16.20 -2.72 5.78
C GLY A 154 -14.74 -2.47 6.09
N PHE A 155 -13.95 -3.53 6.26
CA PHE A 155 -12.52 -3.46 6.51
C PHE A 155 -11.74 -2.77 5.36
N PHE A 156 -12.00 -3.13 4.11
CA PHE A 156 -11.32 -2.52 2.96
C PHE A 156 -11.73 -1.06 2.74
N ILE A 157 -12.99 -0.71 2.99
CA ILE A 157 -13.44 0.68 2.99
C ILE A 157 -12.72 1.48 4.09
N PHE A 158 -12.65 0.93 5.31
CA PHE A 158 -11.93 1.57 6.42
C PHE A 158 -10.44 1.75 6.10
N SER A 159 -9.80 0.71 5.55
CA SER A 159 -8.40 0.77 5.11
C SER A 159 -8.18 1.88 4.07
N THR A 160 -9.09 2.03 3.11
CA THR A 160 -9.04 3.13 2.13
C THR A 160 -9.19 4.50 2.79
N LEU A 161 -10.15 4.65 3.70
CA LEU A 161 -10.37 5.92 4.41
C LEU A 161 -9.22 6.28 5.34
N SER A 162 -8.49 5.31 5.87
CA SER A 162 -7.32 5.55 6.73
C SER A 162 -6.15 6.26 6.03
N ILE A 163 -6.19 6.35 4.71
CA ILE A 163 -5.21 7.13 3.92
C ILE A 163 -5.51 8.64 3.95
N LEU A 164 -6.77 9.05 4.20
CA LEU A 164 -7.18 10.45 4.17
C LEU A 164 -6.43 11.35 5.16
N PRO A 165 -6.23 10.95 6.43
CA PRO A 165 -5.43 11.74 7.37
C PRO A 165 -4.00 11.98 6.88
N ALA A 166 -3.39 10.97 6.25
CA ALA A 166 -2.05 11.11 5.68
C ALA A 166 -2.04 12.08 4.48
N LEU A 167 -3.03 12.01 3.60
CA LEU A 167 -3.17 12.93 2.47
C LEU A 167 -3.40 14.37 2.94
N ILE A 168 -4.29 14.59 3.91
CA ILE A 168 -4.59 15.91 4.47
C ILE A 168 -3.31 16.50 5.10
N LEU A 169 -2.62 15.72 5.92
CA LEU A 169 -1.38 16.16 6.56
C LEU A 169 -0.28 16.47 5.54
N PHE A 170 -0.16 15.67 4.48
CA PHE A 170 0.81 15.92 3.42
C PHE A 170 0.50 17.20 2.64
N MET A 171 -0.77 17.43 2.27
CA MET A 171 -1.19 18.66 1.58
C MET A 171 -0.98 19.90 2.45
N TRP A 172 -1.25 19.80 3.75
CA TRP A 172 -1.00 20.88 4.69
C TRP A 172 0.50 21.21 4.84
N LEU A 173 1.35 20.18 4.92
CA LEU A 173 2.82 20.38 4.97
C LEU A 173 3.37 21.03 3.70
N ARG A 174 2.78 20.70 2.55
CA ARG A 174 3.18 21.24 1.25
C ARG A 174 2.72 22.71 1.05
N SER A 175 1.66 23.14 1.71
CA SER A 175 1.12 24.49 1.60
C SER A 175 1.89 25.52 2.43
N ARG A 176 2.81 25.08 3.31
CA ARG A 176 3.71 25.93 4.12
C ARG A 176 5.08 26.04 3.48
#